data_006bbb2b2ae79e2560eb6484efecfba7
#
_entry.id   006bbb2b2ae79e2560eb6484efecfba7
#
_cell.length_a   1.000
_cell.length_b   1.000
_cell.length_c   1.000
_cell.angle_alpha   90.00
_cell.angle_beta   90.00
_cell.angle_gamma   90.00
#
_symmetry.space_group_name_H-M   'P 1'
#
loop_
_entity.id
_entity.type
_entity.pdbx_description
1 polymer ?
#
loop_
_entity_poly.entity_id
_entity_poly.type
_entity_poly.pdbx_seq_one_letter_code
_entity_poly.pdbx_strand_id
1 'polypeptide(L)'
;MATLPTARQTRTAPTAAPSPTPPGVDDSGGSQDGMADEWRGESPEAHPAEPVGEADENGVNPATPAGRDTGMVVIGATTLARRVCASLGESGHPVDHLVAPDDQDLRRALAARPAGIAVLVGDDLSALRYALAVRHVCDSVRIVVTVFDRTVAEQLRLLLRDCVPVSPADLLAPTLAGLCVDPDALAVWDDGHGAVAVRPQEGRLVETAWRASAAARRRALLGRLRGQLQPHDADARLLLIGLLGIVSVLVLDWVWLVGVFHKPVSTAFLEAARVVAGVGPAAPHAGHPVYEVVSGAAMLVTVGFTALLTAGIVDRLFGPRLVGVLGPRVLPRSGHVIVVGLGQVGLRLCQTLRQLGVPVVGVEREPTAPNLRLARSMGIPVVLAHGEDREVLARLGLGRARALAAVGSHELDNIAVAVAAHGVAPDIRVVLRAGEDEAIAETRSLLPLGLTRDINRTSAAFVTAHLTAERAGAAPRRVVAGADCDHVDLPGRGLVGWPVPAGDDCGHVSGGGERDTVRSALGAG
;
A
#
# COMPACT_ATOMS: atom_id res chain seq x y z
N MET A 1 13.04 -0.70 67.79
CA MET A 1 13.00 -2.10 68.27
C MET A 1 12.05 -2.87 67.38
N ALA A 2 12.56 -3.85 66.70
CA ALA A 2 12.01 -5.00 66.00
C ALA A 2 12.56 -5.12 64.58
N THR A 3 13.47 -6.03 64.47
CA THR A 3 14.27 -6.45 63.31
C THR A 3 13.43 -7.37 62.40
N LEU A 4 13.49 -7.12 61.12
CA LEU A 4 13.01 -8.00 60.03
C LEU A 4 14.12 -8.97 59.61
N PRO A 5 13.82 -10.24 59.29
CA PRO A 5 14.78 -11.12 58.63
C PRO A 5 14.63 -11.13 57.11
N THR A 6 15.74 -10.96 56.44
CA THR A 6 15.94 -11.06 55.00
C THR A 6 15.83 -12.52 54.54
N ALA A 7 14.90 -12.87 53.71
CA ALA A 7 14.85 -14.15 52.99
C ALA A 7 15.54 -14.03 51.64
N ARG A 8 16.70 -14.66 51.48
CA ARG A 8 17.43 -14.87 50.23
C ARG A 8 16.79 -16.05 49.50
N GLN A 9 16.09 -15.78 48.42
CA GLN A 9 15.70 -16.81 47.43
C GLN A 9 16.76 -16.95 46.36
N THR A 10 17.48 -18.04 46.43
CA THR A 10 18.36 -18.55 45.36
C THR A 10 17.54 -19.10 44.21
N ARG A 11 17.53 -18.41 43.07
CA ARG A 11 16.98 -18.93 41.80
C ARG A 11 18.04 -19.80 41.14
N THR A 12 17.83 -21.10 41.12
CA THR A 12 18.53 -22.06 40.26
C THR A 12 18.09 -21.87 38.80
N ALA A 13 19.06 -21.71 37.90
CA ALA A 13 18.84 -21.66 36.45
C ALA A 13 18.50 -23.07 35.93
N PRO A 14 17.59 -23.19 34.93
CA PRO A 14 17.39 -24.46 34.27
C PRO A 14 18.49 -24.73 33.24
N THR A 15 19.02 -25.96 33.34
CA THR A 15 19.99 -26.59 32.46
C THR A 15 19.47 -26.65 31.02
N ALA A 16 20.30 -26.18 30.07
CA ALA A 16 20.05 -26.27 28.64
C ALA A 16 20.15 -27.73 28.18
N ALA A 17 19.14 -28.20 27.44
CA ALA A 17 19.17 -29.46 26.72
C ALA A 17 20.01 -29.33 25.43
N PRO A 18 20.74 -30.40 25.00
CA PRO A 18 21.60 -30.34 23.81
C PRO A 18 20.76 -30.44 22.52
N SER A 19 21.16 -29.64 21.53
CA SER A 19 20.64 -29.66 20.15
C SER A 19 21.02 -30.97 19.43
N PRO A 20 20.17 -31.53 18.56
CA PRO A 20 20.51 -32.68 17.75
C PRO A 20 21.43 -32.29 16.59
N THR A 21 22.51 -33.05 16.42
CA THR A 21 23.46 -33.02 15.32
C THR A 21 22.83 -33.59 14.03
N PRO A 22 23.07 -33.01 12.86
CA PRO A 22 22.65 -33.62 11.59
C PRO A 22 23.56 -34.83 11.24
N PRO A 23 23.01 -35.87 10.55
CA PRO A 23 23.77 -37.05 10.18
C PRO A 23 24.82 -36.75 9.10
N GLY A 24 25.99 -37.33 9.27
CA GLY A 24 27.11 -37.21 8.37
C GLY A 24 26.86 -37.87 7.00
N VAL A 25 27.43 -37.26 6.00
CA VAL A 25 27.56 -37.78 4.64
C VAL A 25 28.82 -38.66 4.63
N ASP A 26 28.63 -39.95 4.47
CA ASP A 26 29.72 -40.91 4.18
C ASP A 26 30.10 -40.84 2.71
N ASP A 27 31.33 -40.42 2.48
CA ASP A 27 32.03 -40.52 1.21
C ASP A 27 32.56 -41.97 1.06
N SER A 28 31.96 -42.76 0.15
CA SER A 28 32.62 -43.94 -0.35
C SER A 28 32.43 -44.05 -1.86
N GLY A 29 33.53 -43.83 -2.55
CA GLY A 29 33.64 -44.01 -3.99
C GLY A 29 33.45 -45.47 -4.41
N GLY A 30 32.87 -45.65 -5.60
CA GLY A 30 32.66 -46.92 -6.28
C GLY A 30 32.36 -46.64 -7.74
N SER A 31 33.42 -46.67 -8.53
CA SER A 31 33.42 -46.78 -9.97
C SER A 31 32.73 -48.11 -10.38
N GLN A 32 31.79 -48.04 -11.36
CA GLN A 32 31.63 -49.13 -12.35
C GLN A 32 30.91 -48.62 -13.59
N ASP A 33 31.61 -48.82 -14.68
CA ASP A 33 31.21 -48.82 -16.09
C ASP A 33 30.07 -49.75 -16.39
N GLY A 34 29.29 -49.41 -17.43
CA GLY A 34 28.64 -50.40 -18.32
C GLY A 34 27.16 -50.57 -18.12
N MET A 35 26.37 -49.96 -18.99
CA MET A 35 25.47 -50.68 -19.91
C MET A 35 24.62 -49.65 -20.68
N ALA A 36 25.17 -49.26 -21.83
CA ALA A 36 24.35 -48.90 -22.98
C ALA A 36 23.99 -50.23 -23.65
N ASP A 37 22.71 -50.47 -23.80
CA ASP A 37 22.06 -51.08 -24.97
C ASP A 37 20.66 -51.57 -24.61
N GLU A 38 19.80 -51.50 -25.58
CA GLU A 38 18.50 -52.16 -25.68
C GLU A 38 17.24 -51.36 -25.33
N TRP A 39 16.90 -50.45 -26.25
CA TRP A 39 15.48 -50.29 -26.64
C TRP A 39 15.43 -49.98 -28.17
N ARG A 40 15.56 -51.04 -28.97
CA ARG A 40 15.09 -51.11 -30.38
C ARG A 40 13.91 -52.09 -30.40
N GLY A 41 12.80 -51.69 -30.95
CA GLY A 41 11.66 -52.53 -31.27
C GLY A 41 10.38 -51.76 -31.00
N GLU A 42 9.66 -51.43 -31.93
CA GLU A 42 8.88 -51.95 -32.97
C GLU A 42 7.98 -50.82 -33.51
N SER A 43 8.08 -50.56 -34.81
CA SER A 43 7.12 -49.76 -35.57
C SER A 43 5.87 -50.59 -35.80
N PRO A 44 4.64 -50.05 -35.56
CA PRO A 44 3.44 -50.71 -36.06
C PRO A 44 3.24 -50.43 -37.54
N GLU A 45 2.93 -51.48 -38.25
CA GLU A 45 2.67 -51.60 -39.67
C GLU A 45 1.56 -50.68 -40.19
N ALA A 46 1.78 -50.16 -41.39
CA ALA A 46 0.81 -49.42 -42.18
C ALA A 46 -0.34 -50.33 -42.63
N HIS A 47 -1.57 -49.99 -42.25
CA HIS A 47 -2.78 -50.55 -42.88
C HIS A 47 -3.15 -49.69 -44.11
N PRO A 48 -3.60 -50.33 -45.21
CA PRO A 48 -3.88 -49.68 -46.48
C PRO A 48 -5.17 -48.86 -46.45
N ALA A 49 -5.15 -47.74 -47.16
CA ALA A 49 -6.26 -46.81 -47.34
C ALA A 49 -7.40 -47.45 -48.15
N GLU A 50 -8.62 -47.35 -47.64
CA GLU A 50 -9.86 -47.60 -48.41
C GLU A 50 -10.28 -46.33 -49.18
N PRO A 51 -11.00 -46.47 -50.31
CA PRO A 51 -11.17 -45.45 -51.29
C PRO A 51 -12.20 -44.38 -50.94
N VAL A 52 -11.89 -43.16 -51.37
CA VAL A 52 -12.69 -41.95 -51.33
C VAL A 52 -14.04 -42.17 -52.05
N GLY A 53 -15.16 -42.11 -51.29
CA GLY A 53 -16.51 -41.99 -51.83
C GLY A 53 -16.81 -40.60 -52.35
N GLU A 54 -17.49 -40.56 -53.48
CA GLU A 54 -17.82 -39.40 -54.30
C GLU A 54 -18.56 -38.27 -53.52
N ALA A 55 -18.23 -37.05 -53.91
CA ALA A 55 -18.83 -35.81 -53.42
C ALA A 55 -20.29 -35.71 -53.83
N ASP A 56 -21.18 -35.58 -52.85
CA ASP A 56 -22.58 -35.14 -53.09
C ASP A 56 -22.62 -33.61 -53.07
N GLU A 57 -22.83 -33.05 -54.24
CA GLU A 57 -23.15 -31.63 -54.46
C GLU A 57 -24.52 -31.29 -53.97
N ASN A 58 -24.68 -31.02 -52.69
CA ASN A 58 -25.80 -30.26 -52.15
C ASN A 58 -25.26 -29.22 -51.19
N GLY A 59 -25.08 -28.01 -51.69
CA GLY A 59 -24.65 -26.86 -50.95
C GLY A 59 -25.68 -26.46 -49.87
N VAL A 60 -25.52 -27.07 -48.68
CA VAL A 60 -26.04 -26.51 -47.44
C VAL A 60 -24.81 -26.12 -46.62
N ASN A 61 -24.51 -24.84 -46.71
CA ASN A 61 -23.58 -24.16 -45.82
C ASN A 61 -24.06 -24.47 -44.37
N PRO A 62 -23.28 -25.17 -43.53
CA PRO A 62 -23.65 -25.37 -42.15
C PRO A 62 -23.66 -23.98 -41.53
N ALA A 63 -24.86 -23.49 -41.21
CA ALA A 63 -25.08 -22.31 -40.42
C ALA A 63 -24.11 -22.37 -39.22
N THR A 64 -23.24 -21.39 -39.14
CA THR A 64 -22.42 -21.14 -37.94
C THR A 64 -23.35 -21.30 -36.74
N PRO A 65 -23.07 -22.19 -35.79
CA PRO A 65 -23.94 -22.33 -34.63
C PRO A 65 -23.99 -21.00 -33.92
N ALA A 66 -25.17 -20.40 -33.94
CA ALA A 66 -25.50 -19.22 -33.16
C ALA A 66 -24.95 -19.41 -31.74
N GLY A 67 -24.22 -18.41 -31.27
CA GLY A 67 -23.38 -18.46 -30.07
C GLY A 67 -24.00 -19.24 -28.92
N ARG A 68 -23.37 -20.34 -28.56
CA ARG A 68 -23.58 -20.90 -27.22
C ARG A 68 -23.09 -19.80 -26.27
N ASP A 69 -24.03 -19.31 -25.43
CA ASP A 69 -23.69 -18.47 -24.29
C ASP A 69 -22.71 -19.26 -23.40
N THR A 70 -21.44 -19.08 -23.68
CA THR A 70 -20.36 -19.75 -22.94
C THR A 70 -20.28 -19.06 -21.60
N GLY A 71 -20.71 -19.75 -20.52
CA GLY A 71 -20.73 -19.23 -19.15
C GLY A 71 -19.39 -18.73 -18.67
N MET A 72 -19.39 -17.97 -17.60
CA MET A 72 -18.20 -17.52 -16.88
C MET A 72 -17.96 -18.41 -15.67
N VAL A 73 -16.69 -18.65 -15.29
CA VAL A 73 -16.34 -19.37 -14.07
C VAL A 73 -15.68 -18.41 -13.09
N VAL A 74 -16.17 -18.40 -11.85
CA VAL A 74 -15.58 -17.60 -10.76
C VAL A 74 -15.09 -18.52 -9.65
N ILE A 75 -13.82 -18.45 -9.31
CA ILE A 75 -13.16 -19.26 -8.29
C ILE A 75 -12.81 -18.41 -7.08
N GLY A 76 -13.31 -18.79 -5.90
CA GLY A 76 -12.95 -18.15 -4.62
C GLY A 76 -14.13 -17.92 -3.69
N ALA A 77 -13.83 -17.84 -2.39
CA ALA A 77 -14.80 -17.62 -1.30
C ALA A 77 -14.95 -16.14 -0.89
N THR A 78 -14.22 -15.23 -1.52
CA THR A 78 -14.13 -13.83 -1.11
C THR A 78 -15.41 -13.04 -1.37
N THR A 79 -15.64 -11.95 -0.65
CA THR A 79 -16.74 -11.01 -0.91
C THR A 79 -16.66 -10.47 -2.36
N LEU A 80 -15.44 -10.26 -2.86
CA LEU A 80 -15.22 -9.86 -4.25
C LEU A 80 -15.76 -10.91 -5.23
N ALA A 81 -15.50 -12.21 -4.99
CA ALA A 81 -15.99 -13.29 -5.85
C ALA A 81 -17.53 -13.30 -5.92
N ARG A 82 -18.19 -13.19 -4.76
CA ARG A 82 -19.66 -13.10 -4.71
C ARG A 82 -20.21 -11.91 -5.47
N ARG A 83 -19.58 -10.73 -5.35
CA ARG A 83 -20.02 -9.52 -6.08
C ARG A 83 -19.77 -9.62 -7.59
N VAL A 84 -18.67 -10.25 -8.01
CA VAL A 84 -18.43 -10.51 -9.45
C VAL A 84 -19.47 -11.47 -10.00
N CYS A 85 -19.83 -12.53 -9.26
CA CYS A 85 -20.92 -13.44 -9.66
C CYS A 85 -22.25 -12.67 -9.83
N ALA A 86 -22.61 -11.82 -8.88
CA ALA A 86 -23.83 -11.01 -8.95
C ALA A 86 -23.79 -10.07 -10.18
N SER A 87 -22.71 -9.33 -10.37
CA SER A 87 -22.54 -8.38 -11.48
C SER A 87 -22.58 -9.08 -12.86
N LEU A 88 -21.99 -10.26 -13.00
CA LEU A 88 -22.05 -11.06 -14.22
C LEU A 88 -23.48 -11.58 -14.48
N GLY A 89 -24.16 -12.08 -13.43
CA GLY A 89 -25.55 -12.53 -13.52
C GLY A 89 -26.51 -11.42 -13.95
N GLU A 90 -26.37 -10.22 -13.39
CA GLU A 90 -27.15 -9.03 -13.77
C GLU A 90 -26.88 -8.59 -15.21
N SER A 91 -25.66 -8.81 -15.70
CA SER A 91 -25.28 -8.58 -17.09
C SER A 91 -25.80 -9.67 -18.04
N GLY A 92 -26.50 -10.69 -17.53
CA GLY A 92 -27.09 -11.78 -18.32
C GLY A 92 -26.14 -12.92 -18.66
N HIS A 93 -24.95 -12.99 -18.05
CA HIS A 93 -23.99 -14.07 -18.28
C HIS A 93 -24.25 -15.22 -17.30
N PRO A 94 -24.33 -16.50 -17.79
CA PRO A 94 -24.34 -17.64 -16.90
C PRO A 94 -23.02 -17.73 -16.12
N VAL A 95 -23.11 -17.94 -14.80
CA VAL A 95 -21.95 -17.99 -13.91
C VAL A 95 -21.91 -19.31 -13.14
N ASP A 96 -20.77 -19.98 -13.18
CA ASP A 96 -20.46 -21.12 -12.32
C ASP A 96 -19.50 -20.66 -11.20
N HIS A 97 -19.96 -20.68 -9.95
CA HIS A 97 -19.22 -20.20 -8.80
C HIS A 97 -18.62 -21.35 -8.00
N LEU A 98 -17.31 -21.46 -8.02
CA LEU A 98 -16.53 -22.48 -7.33
C LEU A 98 -15.85 -21.88 -6.10
N VAL A 99 -16.34 -22.20 -4.90
CA VAL A 99 -15.85 -21.58 -3.65
C VAL A 99 -14.42 -22.04 -3.30
N ALA A 100 -14.18 -23.35 -3.35
CA ALA A 100 -12.85 -23.95 -3.10
C ALA A 100 -12.74 -25.27 -3.87
N PRO A 101 -12.68 -25.21 -5.22
CA PRO A 101 -12.74 -26.42 -6.05
C PRO A 101 -11.52 -27.31 -5.87
N ASP A 102 -11.76 -28.61 -5.90
CA ASP A 102 -10.73 -29.59 -6.12
C ASP A 102 -10.37 -29.71 -7.61
N ASP A 103 -9.40 -30.57 -7.95
CA ASP A 103 -8.94 -30.72 -9.33
C ASP A 103 -10.04 -31.36 -10.24
N GLN A 104 -10.95 -32.15 -9.68
CA GLN A 104 -12.04 -32.76 -10.42
C GLN A 104 -13.16 -31.75 -10.71
N ASP A 105 -13.54 -30.96 -9.72
CA ASP A 105 -14.50 -29.85 -9.87
C ASP A 105 -14.03 -28.86 -10.91
N LEU A 106 -12.74 -28.48 -10.82
CA LEU A 106 -12.13 -27.56 -11.78
C LEU A 106 -12.17 -28.12 -13.20
N ARG A 107 -11.76 -29.37 -13.42
CA ARG A 107 -11.82 -30.01 -14.75
C ARG A 107 -13.25 -30.10 -15.29
N ARG A 108 -14.23 -30.36 -14.43
CA ARG A 108 -15.66 -30.46 -14.82
C ARG A 108 -16.17 -29.10 -15.29
N ALA A 109 -15.90 -28.01 -14.53
CA ALA A 109 -16.29 -26.67 -14.90
C ALA A 109 -15.60 -26.21 -16.20
N LEU A 110 -14.32 -26.52 -16.36
CA LEU A 110 -13.54 -26.15 -17.55
C LEU A 110 -13.91 -26.95 -18.81
N ALA A 111 -14.46 -28.16 -18.67
CA ALA A 111 -14.93 -28.96 -19.80
C ALA A 111 -16.08 -28.27 -20.58
N ALA A 112 -16.83 -27.37 -19.93
CA ALA A 112 -17.87 -26.55 -20.56
C ALA A 112 -17.31 -25.45 -21.47
N ARG A 113 -15.98 -25.24 -21.52
CA ARG A 113 -15.26 -24.19 -22.25
C ARG A 113 -15.82 -22.79 -21.96
N PRO A 114 -15.63 -22.29 -20.73
CA PRO A 114 -16.12 -20.96 -20.35
C PRO A 114 -15.49 -19.86 -21.19
N ALA A 115 -16.21 -18.75 -21.40
CA ALA A 115 -15.71 -17.58 -22.11
C ALA A 115 -14.63 -16.83 -21.33
N GLY A 116 -14.67 -16.88 -20.00
CA GLY A 116 -13.69 -16.26 -19.13
C GLY A 116 -13.70 -16.84 -17.72
N ILE A 117 -12.59 -16.67 -17.01
CA ILE A 117 -12.42 -17.22 -15.66
C ILE A 117 -11.87 -16.12 -14.75
N ALA A 118 -12.50 -15.96 -13.58
CA ALA A 118 -12.01 -15.11 -12.51
C ALA A 118 -11.49 -15.96 -11.34
N VAL A 119 -10.24 -15.79 -10.96
CA VAL A 119 -9.63 -16.39 -9.76
C VAL A 119 -9.53 -15.31 -8.68
N LEU A 120 -10.47 -15.31 -7.74
CA LEU A 120 -10.68 -14.25 -6.76
C LEU A 120 -10.48 -14.77 -5.33
N VAL A 121 -9.25 -15.18 -5.04
CA VAL A 121 -8.85 -15.77 -3.75
C VAL A 121 -8.09 -14.77 -2.89
N GLY A 122 -7.97 -15.06 -1.58
CA GLY A 122 -7.39 -14.14 -0.60
C GLY A 122 -5.87 -14.17 -0.46
N ASP A 123 -5.19 -15.12 -1.12
CA ASP A 123 -3.74 -15.29 -1.04
C ASP A 123 -3.10 -15.59 -2.40
N ASP A 124 -1.88 -15.12 -2.59
CA ASP A 124 -1.17 -15.19 -3.86
C ASP A 124 -0.74 -16.60 -4.25
N LEU A 125 -0.53 -17.50 -3.29
CA LEU A 125 -0.14 -18.88 -3.56
C LEU A 125 -1.32 -19.67 -4.15
N SER A 126 -2.50 -19.56 -3.56
CA SER A 126 -3.73 -20.13 -4.10
C SER A 126 -4.09 -19.52 -5.45
N ALA A 127 -3.91 -18.21 -5.61
CA ALA A 127 -4.14 -17.51 -6.88
C ALA A 127 -3.26 -18.07 -8.00
N LEU A 128 -1.96 -18.25 -7.73
CA LEU A 128 -1.00 -18.83 -8.66
C LEU A 128 -1.38 -20.28 -9.00
N ARG A 129 -1.69 -21.10 -7.98
CA ARG A 129 -2.07 -22.51 -8.17
C ARG A 129 -3.29 -22.66 -9.09
N TYR A 130 -4.36 -21.91 -8.81
CA TYR A 130 -5.56 -21.97 -9.64
C TYR A 130 -5.34 -21.43 -11.05
N ALA A 131 -4.61 -20.32 -11.20
CA ALA A 131 -4.31 -19.75 -12.52
C ALA A 131 -3.50 -20.74 -13.39
N LEU A 132 -2.51 -21.41 -12.82
CA LEU A 132 -1.72 -22.44 -13.51
C LEU A 132 -2.56 -23.68 -13.84
N ALA A 133 -3.40 -24.16 -12.91
CA ALA A 133 -4.28 -25.32 -13.13
C ALA A 133 -5.30 -25.03 -14.25
N VAL A 134 -5.91 -23.84 -14.24
CA VAL A 134 -6.81 -23.39 -15.32
C VAL A 134 -6.08 -23.37 -16.66
N ARG A 135 -4.90 -22.81 -16.73
CA ARG A 135 -4.12 -22.71 -17.97
C ARG A 135 -3.69 -24.08 -18.49
N HIS A 136 -3.38 -25.02 -17.59
CA HIS A 136 -3.04 -26.40 -17.97
C HIS A 136 -4.22 -27.13 -18.67
N VAL A 137 -5.46 -26.84 -18.27
CA VAL A 137 -6.66 -27.46 -18.85
C VAL A 137 -7.19 -26.68 -20.06
N CYS A 138 -7.08 -25.34 -20.04
CA CYS A 138 -7.61 -24.44 -21.06
C CYS A 138 -6.55 -23.45 -21.55
N ASP A 139 -5.95 -23.68 -22.71
CA ASP A 139 -4.83 -22.88 -23.23
C ASP A 139 -5.20 -21.44 -23.60
N SER A 140 -6.43 -21.16 -24.00
CA SER A 140 -6.82 -19.90 -24.64
C SER A 140 -7.91 -19.11 -23.91
N VAL A 141 -8.33 -19.55 -22.72
CA VAL A 141 -9.35 -18.83 -21.95
C VAL A 141 -8.75 -17.58 -21.30
N ARG A 142 -9.54 -16.50 -21.25
CA ARG A 142 -9.17 -15.29 -20.52
C ARG A 142 -9.24 -15.54 -19.02
N ILE A 143 -8.16 -15.19 -18.31
CA ILE A 143 -8.07 -15.34 -16.87
C ILE A 143 -7.87 -13.96 -16.22
N VAL A 144 -8.74 -13.60 -15.28
CA VAL A 144 -8.53 -12.47 -14.38
C VAL A 144 -8.24 -13.02 -12.99
N VAL A 145 -7.12 -12.64 -12.40
CA VAL A 145 -6.68 -13.20 -11.12
C VAL A 145 -6.33 -12.11 -10.12
N THR A 146 -6.84 -12.20 -8.89
CA THR A 146 -6.43 -11.28 -7.82
C THR A 146 -5.07 -11.66 -7.27
N VAL A 147 -4.15 -10.68 -7.24
CA VAL A 147 -2.78 -10.85 -6.71
C VAL A 147 -2.38 -9.60 -5.94
N PHE A 148 -1.75 -9.79 -4.80
CA PHE A 148 -1.30 -8.70 -3.93
C PHE A 148 0.18 -8.35 -4.12
N ASP A 149 1.03 -9.34 -4.42
CA ASP A 149 2.46 -9.15 -4.69
C ASP A 149 2.71 -8.82 -6.17
N ARG A 150 3.42 -7.71 -6.41
CA ARG A 150 3.75 -7.26 -7.77
C ARG A 150 4.67 -8.23 -8.50
N THR A 151 5.56 -8.90 -7.79
CA THR A 151 6.48 -9.87 -8.38
C THR A 151 5.70 -11.07 -8.93
N VAL A 152 4.74 -11.57 -8.14
CA VAL A 152 3.83 -12.65 -8.58
C VAL A 152 2.97 -12.18 -9.77
N ALA A 153 2.45 -10.96 -9.72
CA ALA A 153 1.68 -10.39 -10.81
C ALA A 153 2.49 -10.27 -12.12
N GLU A 154 3.75 -9.84 -12.04
CA GLU A 154 4.65 -9.76 -13.19
C GLU A 154 4.96 -11.15 -13.75
N GLN A 155 5.24 -12.11 -12.88
CA GLN A 155 5.48 -13.50 -13.30
C GLN A 155 4.26 -14.12 -13.98
N LEU A 156 3.05 -13.91 -13.47
CA LEU A 156 1.82 -14.38 -14.10
C LEU A 156 1.63 -13.79 -15.51
N ARG A 157 1.90 -12.49 -15.69
CA ARG A 157 1.83 -11.86 -17.03
C ARG A 157 2.83 -12.44 -18.02
N LEU A 158 4.02 -12.83 -17.55
CA LEU A 158 5.06 -13.41 -18.39
C LEU A 158 4.79 -14.87 -18.73
N LEU A 159 4.26 -15.65 -17.78
CA LEU A 159 4.07 -17.09 -17.91
C LEU A 159 2.73 -17.46 -18.57
N LEU A 160 1.67 -16.69 -18.36
CA LEU A 160 0.33 -17.02 -18.80
C LEU A 160 -0.18 -16.03 -19.84
N ARG A 161 -0.50 -16.53 -21.05
CA ARG A 161 -1.17 -15.73 -22.08
C ARG A 161 -2.58 -15.36 -21.63
N ASP A 162 -3.09 -14.18 -22.01
CA ASP A 162 -4.42 -13.69 -21.65
C ASP A 162 -4.73 -13.79 -20.14
N CYS A 163 -3.71 -13.62 -19.31
CA CYS A 163 -3.85 -13.53 -17.84
C CYS A 163 -3.70 -12.08 -17.39
N VAL A 164 -4.71 -11.59 -16.68
CA VAL A 164 -4.75 -10.23 -16.15
C VAL A 164 -4.68 -10.31 -14.63
N PRO A 165 -3.51 -10.18 -14.03
CA PRO A 165 -3.41 -10.03 -12.58
C PRO A 165 -3.89 -8.65 -12.16
N VAL A 166 -4.80 -8.61 -11.18
CA VAL A 166 -5.48 -7.43 -10.66
C VAL A 166 -5.22 -7.31 -9.17
N SER A 167 -4.80 -6.13 -8.74
CA SER A 167 -4.70 -5.82 -7.31
C SER A 167 -5.82 -4.87 -6.91
N PRO A 168 -6.77 -5.28 -6.06
CA PRO A 168 -7.82 -4.40 -5.55
C PRO A 168 -7.27 -3.13 -4.90
N ALA A 169 -6.11 -3.25 -4.23
CA ALA A 169 -5.44 -2.12 -3.61
C ALA A 169 -4.89 -1.11 -4.63
N ASP A 170 -4.34 -1.58 -5.75
CA ASP A 170 -3.85 -0.71 -6.83
C ASP A 170 -5.01 -0.02 -7.57
N LEU A 171 -6.17 -0.69 -7.70
CA LEU A 171 -7.36 -0.11 -8.31
C LEU A 171 -7.96 1.05 -7.48
N LEU A 172 -8.01 0.88 -6.15
CA LEU A 172 -8.64 1.87 -5.27
C LEU A 172 -7.70 3.02 -4.89
N ALA A 173 -6.39 2.81 -4.84
CA ALA A 173 -5.42 3.80 -4.37
C ALA A 173 -5.50 5.16 -5.08
N PRO A 174 -5.68 5.27 -6.41
CA PRO A 174 -5.84 6.56 -7.09
C PRO A 174 -7.06 7.36 -6.63
N THR A 175 -8.19 6.70 -6.39
CA THR A 175 -9.42 7.32 -5.88
C THR A 175 -9.21 7.82 -4.45
N LEU A 176 -8.67 6.98 -3.56
CA LEU A 176 -8.37 7.40 -2.19
C LEU A 176 -7.38 8.56 -2.14
N ALA A 177 -6.35 8.53 -3.01
CA ALA A 177 -5.39 9.62 -3.11
C ALA A 177 -6.06 10.92 -3.57
N GLY A 178 -6.92 10.87 -4.60
CA GLY A 178 -7.71 12.00 -5.07
C GLY A 178 -8.48 12.65 -3.94
N LEU A 179 -9.27 11.86 -3.23
CA LEU A 179 -10.08 12.31 -2.09
C LEU A 179 -9.24 12.93 -0.97
N CYS A 180 -8.00 12.46 -0.76
CA CYS A 180 -7.10 13.03 0.25
C CYS A 180 -6.49 14.37 -0.16
N VAL A 181 -6.26 14.60 -1.47
CA VAL A 181 -5.46 15.75 -1.92
C VAL A 181 -6.27 16.85 -2.59
N ASP A 182 -7.46 16.55 -3.10
CA ASP A 182 -8.27 17.47 -3.87
C ASP A 182 -9.77 17.24 -3.60
N PRO A 183 -10.54 18.25 -3.13
CA PRO A 183 -11.97 18.09 -2.84
C PRO A 183 -12.79 17.79 -4.10
N ASP A 184 -12.34 18.28 -5.26
CA ASP A 184 -13.09 18.23 -6.51
C ASP A 184 -12.66 17.06 -7.40
N ALA A 185 -11.60 16.31 -7.00
CA ALA A 185 -11.12 15.17 -7.76
C ALA A 185 -11.67 13.85 -7.22
N LEU A 186 -12.19 13.03 -8.11
CA LEU A 186 -12.58 11.64 -7.78
C LEU A 186 -11.36 10.73 -7.64
N ALA A 187 -10.37 10.91 -8.50
CA ALA A 187 -9.12 10.14 -8.46
C ALA A 187 -7.93 11.00 -8.90
N VAL A 188 -6.74 10.68 -8.41
CA VAL A 188 -5.47 11.31 -8.84
C VAL A 188 -4.39 10.24 -8.92
N TRP A 189 -3.62 10.22 -10.00
CA TRP A 189 -2.47 9.33 -10.19
C TRP A 189 -1.34 10.02 -10.97
N ASP A 190 -0.17 9.39 -11.01
CA ASP A 190 0.93 9.78 -11.90
C ASP A 190 0.89 8.86 -13.14
N ASP A 191 0.83 9.44 -14.35
CA ASP A 191 0.83 8.70 -15.62
C ASP A 191 2.23 8.54 -16.23
N GLY A 192 3.27 8.96 -15.52
CA GLY A 192 4.66 8.97 -15.96
C GLY A 192 5.05 10.25 -16.72
N HIS A 193 4.09 11.06 -17.15
CA HIS A 193 4.29 12.39 -17.74
C HIS A 193 3.89 13.51 -16.77
N GLY A 194 3.24 13.15 -15.68
CA GLY A 194 2.82 14.06 -14.63
C GLY A 194 1.60 13.53 -13.87
N ALA A 195 1.14 14.31 -12.90
CA ALA A 195 -0.05 13.93 -12.17
C ALA A 195 -1.32 14.34 -12.91
N VAL A 196 -2.27 13.43 -12.99
CA VAL A 196 -3.58 13.58 -13.63
C VAL A 196 -4.67 13.42 -12.59
N ALA A 197 -5.68 14.28 -12.63
CA ALA A 197 -6.88 14.20 -11.81
C ALA A 197 -8.12 13.96 -12.68
N VAL A 198 -9.02 13.11 -12.22
CA VAL A 198 -10.36 12.95 -12.76
C VAL A 198 -11.33 13.81 -11.98
N ARG A 199 -12.04 14.68 -12.68
CA ARG A 199 -13.05 15.56 -12.09
C ARG A 199 -14.38 15.46 -12.83
N PRO A 200 -15.50 15.56 -12.12
CA PRO A 200 -16.79 15.74 -12.78
C PRO A 200 -16.87 17.16 -13.37
N GLN A 201 -17.17 17.26 -14.65
CA GLN A 201 -17.36 18.53 -15.35
C GLN A 201 -18.55 18.39 -16.29
N GLU A 202 -19.59 19.18 -16.08
CA GLU A 202 -20.82 19.18 -16.91
C GLU A 202 -21.43 17.78 -17.09
N GLY A 203 -21.48 16.98 -16.02
CA GLY A 203 -22.04 15.63 -16.05
C GLY A 203 -21.14 14.56 -16.70
N ARG A 204 -19.89 14.91 -17.06
CA ARG A 204 -18.89 13.98 -17.61
C ARG A 204 -17.65 13.95 -16.73
N LEU A 205 -16.92 12.85 -16.76
CA LEU A 205 -15.62 12.75 -16.12
C LEU A 205 -14.52 13.17 -17.09
N VAL A 206 -13.73 14.16 -16.68
CA VAL A 206 -12.66 14.73 -17.50
C VAL A 206 -11.33 14.53 -16.79
N GLU A 207 -10.33 14.06 -17.53
CA GLU A 207 -8.95 14.00 -17.07
C GLU A 207 -8.30 15.38 -17.23
N THR A 208 -7.74 15.90 -16.14
CA THR A 208 -7.06 17.20 -16.12
C THR A 208 -5.72 17.09 -15.46
N ALA A 209 -4.74 17.87 -15.91
CA ALA A 209 -3.43 17.91 -15.24
C ALA A 209 -3.61 18.36 -13.78
N TRP A 210 -3.04 17.59 -12.86
CA TRP A 210 -3.06 17.92 -11.43
C TRP A 210 -1.71 18.45 -10.97
N ARG A 211 -1.74 19.52 -10.22
CA ARG A 211 -0.54 20.07 -9.56
C ARG A 211 -0.90 20.52 -8.16
N ALA A 212 -0.11 20.11 -7.18
CA ALA A 212 -0.26 20.65 -5.84
C ALA A 212 -0.13 22.17 -5.87
N SER A 213 -1.05 22.90 -5.21
CA SER A 213 -0.98 24.35 -5.14
C SER A 213 0.34 24.81 -4.50
N ALA A 214 0.82 26.00 -4.88
CA ALA A 214 2.06 26.57 -4.31
C ALA A 214 1.97 26.69 -2.77
N ALA A 215 0.79 27.05 -2.25
CA ALA A 215 0.52 27.14 -0.82
C ALA A 215 0.62 25.76 -0.15
N ALA A 216 0.08 24.70 -0.77
CA ALA A 216 0.18 23.34 -0.27
C ALA A 216 1.63 22.83 -0.24
N ARG A 217 2.40 23.09 -1.30
CA ARG A 217 3.85 22.77 -1.36
C ARG A 217 4.64 23.48 -0.27
N ARG A 218 4.40 24.78 -0.05
CA ARG A 218 5.03 25.54 1.03
C ARG A 218 4.67 25.00 2.42
N ARG A 219 3.39 24.68 2.67
CA ARG A 219 2.96 24.05 3.93
C ARG A 219 3.64 22.70 4.16
N ALA A 220 3.76 21.87 3.14
CA ALA A 220 4.44 20.59 3.21
C ALA A 220 5.95 20.75 3.53
N LEU A 221 6.63 21.72 2.89
CA LEU A 221 8.04 22.01 3.16
C LEU A 221 8.25 22.51 4.59
N LEU A 222 7.45 23.49 5.02
CA LEU A 222 7.48 23.98 6.40
C LEU A 222 7.14 22.90 7.42
N GLY A 223 6.20 22.01 7.08
CA GLY A 223 5.85 20.87 7.91
C GLY A 223 6.99 19.88 8.11
N ARG A 224 7.79 19.64 7.05
CA ARG A 224 9.01 18.81 7.13
C ARG A 224 10.09 19.49 7.98
N LEU A 225 10.37 20.78 7.77
CA LEU A 225 11.33 21.53 8.57
C LEU A 225 10.96 21.55 10.05
N ARG A 226 9.68 21.80 10.36
CA ARG A 226 9.19 21.71 11.74
C ARG A 226 9.30 20.29 12.31
N GLY A 227 9.08 19.26 11.51
CA GLY A 227 9.26 17.87 11.92
C GLY A 227 10.72 17.55 12.29
N GLN A 228 11.67 18.15 11.61
CA GLN A 228 13.11 18.03 11.94
C GLN A 228 13.46 18.72 13.26
N LEU A 229 12.91 19.91 13.49
CA LEU A 229 13.17 20.71 14.69
C LEU A 229 12.38 20.21 15.93
N GLN A 230 11.28 19.49 15.72
CA GLN A 230 10.43 18.95 16.78
C GLN A 230 10.21 17.46 16.58
N PRO A 231 11.19 16.62 16.88
CA PRO A 231 11.06 15.17 16.72
C PRO A 231 9.96 14.61 17.59
N HIS A 232 9.36 13.51 17.11
CA HIS A 232 8.26 12.84 17.79
C HIS A 232 8.74 12.06 19.02
N ASP A 233 9.91 11.41 18.87
CA ASP A 233 10.48 10.53 19.89
C ASP A 233 11.23 11.32 20.97
N ALA A 234 11.12 10.88 22.24
CA ALA A 234 11.84 11.47 23.35
C ALA A 234 13.36 11.42 23.12
N ASP A 235 13.86 10.29 22.61
CA ASP A 235 15.28 10.03 22.36
C ASP A 235 15.85 10.97 21.29
N ALA A 236 15.07 11.22 20.24
CA ALA A 236 15.46 12.19 19.22
C ALA A 236 15.43 13.65 19.72
N ARG A 237 14.60 13.96 20.73
CA ARG A 237 14.62 15.27 21.41
C ARG A 237 15.90 15.42 22.25
N LEU A 238 16.29 14.37 22.99
CA LEU A 238 17.53 14.38 23.78
C LEU A 238 18.73 14.61 22.88
N LEU A 239 18.82 13.91 21.74
CA LEU A 239 19.88 14.11 20.75
C LEU A 239 19.94 15.56 20.24
N LEU A 240 18.77 16.13 19.87
CA LEU A 240 18.71 17.52 19.40
C LEU A 240 19.05 18.53 20.49
N ILE A 241 18.55 18.32 21.72
CA ILE A 241 18.87 19.18 22.86
C ILE A 241 20.37 19.13 23.14
N GLY A 242 20.98 17.94 23.16
CA GLY A 242 22.41 17.76 23.34
C GLY A 242 23.21 18.49 22.26
N LEU A 243 22.89 18.26 20.98
CA LEU A 243 23.58 18.90 19.85
C LEU A 243 23.43 20.43 19.85
N LEU A 244 22.17 20.91 19.97
CA LEU A 244 21.90 22.35 20.01
C LEU A 244 22.53 23.02 21.22
N GLY A 245 22.55 22.33 22.37
CA GLY A 245 23.21 22.82 23.58
C GLY A 245 24.71 23.03 23.36
N ILE A 246 25.41 22.03 22.82
CA ILE A 246 26.84 22.12 22.50
C ILE A 246 27.11 23.28 21.52
N VAL A 247 26.32 23.36 20.42
CA VAL A 247 26.46 24.43 19.44
C VAL A 247 26.17 25.80 20.05
N SER A 248 25.18 25.91 20.95
CA SER A 248 24.85 27.14 21.63
C SER A 248 25.98 27.62 22.54
N VAL A 249 26.58 26.72 23.31
CA VAL A 249 27.75 27.05 24.16
C VAL A 249 28.91 27.56 23.28
N LEU A 250 29.22 26.85 22.20
CA LEU A 250 30.26 27.23 21.25
C LEU A 250 30.03 28.65 20.68
N VAL A 251 28.83 28.92 20.18
CA VAL A 251 28.50 30.21 19.54
C VAL A 251 28.48 31.32 20.55
N LEU A 252 27.91 31.13 21.73
CA LEU A 252 27.86 32.16 22.78
C LEU A 252 29.25 32.55 23.26
N ASP A 253 30.13 31.56 23.52
CA ASP A 253 31.49 31.81 23.94
C ASP A 253 32.29 32.49 22.82
N TRP A 254 32.16 32.03 21.58
CA TRP A 254 32.77 32.67 20.40
C TRP A 254 32.37 34.14 20.23
N VAL A 255 31.05 34.41 20.30
CA VAL A 255 30.53 35.78 20.20
C VAL A 255 31.04 36.66 21.35
N TRP A 256 31.11 36.11 22.56
CA TRP A 256 31.67 36.81 23.73
C TRP A 256 33.14 37.18 23.50
N LEU A 257 33.98 36.23 23.07
CA LEU A 257 35.40 36.45 22.81
C LEU A 257 35.65 37.51 21.70
N VAL A 258 34.84 37.51 20.64
CA VAL A 258 34.94 38.50 19.57
C VAL A 258 34.39 39.86 20.03
N GLY A 259 33.23 39.90 20.68
CA GLY A 259 32.53 41.14 21.03
C GLY A 259 33.12 41.87 22.22
N VAL A 260 33.50 41.17 23.28
CA VAL A 260 33.98 41.77 24.53
C VAL A 260 35.51 41.84 24.55
N PHE A 261 36.19 40.78 24.12
CA PHE A 261 37.67 40.75 24.14
C PHE A 261 38.30 41.19 22.82
N HIS A 262 37.51 41.51 21.80
CA HIS A 262 37.95 42.01 20.49
C HIS A 262 39.02 41.11 19.83
N LYS A 263 38.96 39.79 20.12
CA LYS A 263 39.88 38.79 19.55
C LYS A 263 39.60 38.58 18.06
N PRO A 264 40.63 38.25 17.26
CA PRO A 264 40.43 37.85 15.88
C PRO A 264 39.47 36.65 15.81
N VAL A 265 38.58 36.64 14.81
CA VAL A 265 37.50 35.64 14.65
C VAL A 265 38.02 34.20 14.73
N SER A 266 39.17 33.90 14.11
CA SER A 266 39.78 32.57 14.09
C SER A 266 40.32 32.11 15.45
N THR A 267 40.98 33.03 16.17
CA THR A 267 41.55 32.73 17.52
C THR A 267 40.42 32.59 18.55
N ALA A 268 39.39 33.45 18.46
CA ALA A 268 38.19 33.33 19.29
C ALA A 268 37.46 32.02 19.08
N PHE A 269 37.32 31.56 17.83
CA PHE A 269 36.72 30.28 17.53
C PHE A 269 37.52 29.10 18.13
N LEU A 270 38.85 29.15 17.99
CA LEU A 270 39.69 28.09 18.54
C LEU A 270 39.60 28.01 20.08
N GLU A 271 39.55 29.16 20.77
CA GLU A 271 39.37 29.20 22.22
C GLU A 271 38.01 28.70 22.66
N ALA A 272 36.92 29.14 22.00
CA ALA A 272 35.57 28.61 22.26
C ALA A 272 35.49 27.09 22.03
N ALA A 273 36.12 26.59 20.97
CA ALA A 273 36.20 25.16 20.71
C ALA A 273 36.94 24.39 21.83
N ARG A 274 37.98 25.00 22.43
CA ARG A 274 38.72 24.40 23.59
C ARG A 274 37.85 24.34 24.83
N VAL A 275 37.00 25.36 25.09
CA VAL A 275 36.06 25.36 26.22
C VAL A 275 35.04 24.21 26.03
N VAL A 276 34.47 24.10 24.82
CA VAL A 276 33.55 23.01 24.49
C VAL A 276 34.22 21.64 24.57
N ALA A 277 35.48 21.53 24.18
CA ALA A 277 36.27 20.29 24.31
C ALA A 277 36.67 19.95 25.77
N GLY A 278 36.33 20.80 26.75
CA GLY A 278 36.66 20.59 28.14
C GLY A 278 38.12 20.85 28.50
N VAL A 279 38.87 21.50 27.61
CA VAL A 279 40.31 21.81 27.82
C VAL A 279 40.51 23.15 28.53
N GLY A 280 39.53 24.05 28.47
CA GLY A 280 39.59 25.38 29.04
C GLY A 280 40.27 26.43 28.15
N PRO A 281 40.20 27.73 28.52
CA PRO A 281 40.80 28.83 27.78
C PRO A 281 42.32 28.66 27.70
N ALA A 282 42.94 29.21 26.64
CA ALA A 282 44.38 29.06 26.38
C ALA A 282 45.26 29.78 27.42
N ALA A 283 44.77 30.85 28.02
CA ALA A 283 45.42 31.64 29.06
C ALA A 283 44.38 32.33 29.96
N PRO A 284 44.74 32.59 31.24
CA PRO A 284 43.87 33.40 32.10
C PRO A 284 43.60 34.79 31.49
N HIS A 285 42.37 35.20 31.55
CA HIS A 285 41.96 36.53 31.06
C HIS A 285 42.10 37.54 32.20
N ALA A 286 43.30 38.09 32.39
CA ALA A 286 43.60 39.03 33.44
C ALA A 286 42.63 40.22 33.45
N GLY A 287 41.99 40.47 34.61
CA GLY A 287 40.99 41.53 34.76
C GLY A 287 39.52 41.15 34.50
N HIS A 288 39.25 39.91 34.09
CA HIS A 288 37.90 39.47 33.82
C HIS A 288 37.53 38.14 34.54
N PRO A 289 37.47 38.13 35.89
CA PRO A 289 37.18 36.91 36.64
C PRO A 289 35.82 36.32 36.35
N VAL A 290 34.87 37.13 35.88
CA VAL A 290 33.51 36.66 35.47
C VAL A 290 33.60 35.68 34.29
N TYR A 291 34.49 35.95 33.33
CA TYR A 291 34.66 35.06 32.17
C TYR A 291 35.23 33.72 32.59
N GLU A 292 36.17 33.66 33.55
CA GLU A 292 36.74 32.42 34.02
C GLU A 292 35.70 31.54 34.70
N VAL A 293 34.82 32.14 35.52
CA VAL A 293 33.71 31.40 36.14
C VAL A 293 32.69 30.94 35.10
N VAL A 294 32.33 31.79 34.12
CA VAL A 294 31.38 31.45 33.05
C VAL A 294 31.94 30.37 32.15
N SER A 295 33.21 30.41 31.76
CA SER A 295 33.84 29.38 30.94
C SER A 295 33.92 28.03 31.68
N GLY A 296 34.23 28.05 32.99
CA GLY A 296 34.20 26.86 33.83
C GLY A 296 32.80 26.25 33.92
N ALA A 297 31.76 27.09 34.11
CA ALA A 297 30.37 26.62 34.09
C ALA A 297 29.95 26.08 32.71
N ALA A 298 30.39 26.76 31.63
CA ALA A 298 30.14 26.31 30.25
C ALA A 298 30.72 24.93 29.97
N MET A 299 31.93 24.63 30.49
CA MET A 299 32.54 23.29 30.41
C MET A 299 31.66 22.22 31.08
N LEU A 300 31.18 22.46 32.29
CA LEU A 300 30.29 21.54 33.00
C LEU A 300 28.98 21.29 32.26
N VAL A 301 28.38 22.38 31.75
CA VAL A 301 27.16 22.32 30.94
C VAL A 301 27.38 21.53 29.64
N THR A 302 28.55 21.70 29.00
CA THR A 302 28.92 20.95 27.79
C THR A 302 29.03 19.45 28.06
N VAL A 303 29.58 19.05 29.21
CA VAL A 303 29.59 17.62 29.62
C VAL A 303 28.16 17.07 29.72
N GLY A 304 27.23 17.81 30.32
CA GLY A 304 25.84 17.43 30.38
C GLY A 304 25.20 17.28 28.99
N PHE A 305 25.42 18.23 28.08
CA PHE A 305 24.91 18.13 26.71
C PHE A 305 25.55 16.99 25.92
N THR A 306 26.83 16.70 26.14
CA THR A 306 27.53 15.54 25.53
C THR A 306 26.93 14.23 26.01
N ALA A 307 26.61 14.12 27.31
CA ALA A 307 25.95 12.94 27.85
C ALA A 307 24.54 12.74 27.23
N LEU A 308 23.75 13.83 27.09
CA LEU A 308 22.43 13.77 26.42
C LEU A 308 22.55 13.37 24.94
N LEU A 309 23.54 13.91 24.23
CA LEU A 309 23.81 13.58 22.84
C LEU A 309 24.18 12.09 22.72
N THR A 310 25.08 11.61 23.58
CA THR A 310 25.51 10.20 23.57
C THR A 310 24.35 9.27 23.90
N ALA A 311 23.55 9.58 24.91
CA ALA A 311 22.35 8.80 25.23
C ALA A 311 21.38 8.73 24.03
N GLY A 312 21.12 9.85 23.37
CA GLY A 312 20.28 9.88 22.18
C GLY A 312 20.86 9.11 20.98
N ILE A 313 22.18 9.02 20.84
CA ILE A 313 22.85 8.20 19.81
C ILE A 313 22.71 6.71 20.14
N VAL A 314 22.97 6.32 21.39
CA VAL A 314 22.92 4.92 21.84
C VAL A 314 21.51 4.35 21.67
N ASP A 315 20.50 5.04 22.17
CA ASP A 315 19.10 4.63 22.00
C ASP A 315 18.74 4.47 20.51
N ARG A 316 19.28 5.35 19.67
CA ARG A 316 19.00 5.30 18.25
C ARG A 316 19.71 4.18 17.51
N LEU A 317 20.82 3.68 18.02
CA LEU A 317 21.51 2.51 17.46
C LEU A 317 20.77 1.20 17.75
N PHE A 318 20.13 1.10 18.92
CA PHE A 318 19.46 -0.11 19.40
C PHE A 318 17.95 -0.09 19.21
N GLY A 319 17.32 1.08 19.05
CA GLY A 319 15.87 1.22 18.88
C GLY A 319 15.33 0.83 17.48
N PRO A 320 14.07 0.41 17.37
CA PRO A 320 13.42 0.13 16.09
C PRO A 320 13.25 1.44 15.29
N ARG A 321 13.93 1.52 14.13
CA ARG A 321 13.99 2.73 13.29
C ARG A 321 12.74 2.90 12.41
N LEU A 322 11.61 3.26 12.97
CA LEU A 322 10.37 3.53 12.25
C LEU A 322 10.26 4.99 11.78
N VAL A 323 10.75 5.92 12.60
CA VAL A 323 10.73 7.36 12.34
C VAL A 323 12.16 7.90 12.26
N GLY A 324 12.45 8.74 11.27
CA GLY A 324 13.75 9.39 11.08
C GLY A 324 13.84 10.76 11.77
N VAL A 325 15.04 11.18 12.22
CA VAL A 325 15.31 12.56 12.66
C VAL A 325 15.56 13.45 11.46
N LEU A 326 16.24 12.92 10.45
CA LEU A 326 16.58 13.62 9.21
C LEU A 326 16.18 12.78 8.00
N GLY A 327 15.86 13.43 6.89
CA GLY A 327 15.55 12.77 5.63
C GLY A 327 14.07 12.41 5.44
N PRO A 328 13.75 11.45 4.57
CA PRO A 328 12.37 11.16 4.15
C PRO A 328 11.48 10.54 5.24
N ARG A 329 12.05 9.98 6.31
CA ARG A 329 11.32 9.36 7.42
C ARG A 329 10.97 10.31 8.56
N VAL A 330 11.25 11.61 8.41
CA VAL A 330 10.86 12.63 9.39
C VAL A 330 9.35 12.81 9.35
N LEU A 331 8.71 12.83 10.53
CA LEU A 331 7.27 13.10 10.65
C LEU A 331 6.95 14.53 10.22
N PRO A 332 6.20 14.74 9.15
CA PRO A 332 5.74 16.06 8.75
C PRO A 332 4.72 16.58 9.78
N ARG A 333 4.80 17.88 10.10
CA ARG A 333 3.93 18.52 11.10
C ARG A 333 2.77 19.31 10.50
N SER A 334 2.69 19.42 9.17
CA SER A 334 1.60 20.11 8.47
C SER A 334 1.53 19.71 6.99
N GLY A 335 0.36 19.82 6.39
CA GLY A 335 0.12 19.59 4.97
C GLY A 335 0.34 18.15 4.52
N HIS A 336 0.34 17.20 5.44
CA HIS A 336 0.50 15.76 5.22
C HIS A 336 -0.84 15.04 5.24
N VAL A 337 -0.83 13.79 4.82
CA VAL A 337 -1.94 12.85 4.96
C VAL A 337 -1.54 11.81 6.00
N ILE A 338 -2.44 11.54 6.96
CA ILE A 338 -2.29 10.47 7.93
C ILE A 338 -3.03 9.26 7.37
N VAL A 339 -2.32 8.13 7.21
CA VAL A 339 -2.88 6.86 6.71
C VAL A 339 -2.88 5.85 7.85
N VAL A 340 -4.05 5.46 8.30
CA VAL A 340 -4.25 4.47 9.37
C VAL A 340 -4.55 3.10 8.75
N GLY A 341 -3.75 2.10 9.15
CA GLY A 341 -3.76 0.75 8.57
C GLY A 341 -2.82 0.64 7.38
N LEU A 342 -1.63 0.03 7.59
CA LEU A 342 -0.63 -0.19 6.55
C LEU A 342 -0.75 -1.59 5.92
N GLY A 343 -1.98 -2.08 5.76
CA GLY A 343 -2.28 -3.22 4.91
C GLY A 343 -1.95 -2.94 3.44
N GLN A 344 -2.40 -3.80 2.53
CA GLN A 344 -2.15 -3.62 1.09
C GLN A 344 -2.66 -2.26 0.56
N VAL A 345 -3.90 -1.88 0.93
CA VAL A 345 -4.50 -0.62 0.48
C VAL A 345 -3.75 0.60 1.04
N GLY A 346 -3.46 0.60 2.34
CA GLY A 346 -2.77 1.72 2.98
C GLY A 346 -1.36 1.93 2.45
N LEU A 347 -0.63 0.84 2.18
CA LEU A 347 0.70 0.92 1.59
C LEU A 347 0.64 1.49 0.16
N ARG A 348 -0.31 1.03 -0.67
CA ARG A 348 -0.51 1.56 -2.03
C ARG A 348 -0.90 3.03 -2.03
N LEU A 349 -1.81 3.41 -1.14
CA LEU A 349 -2.18 4.81 -0.95
C LEU A 349 -0.96 5.67 -0.56
N CYS A 350 -0.14 5.22 0.38
CA CYS A 350 1.10 5.90 0.75
C CYS A 350 2.06 6.07 -0.44
N GLN A 351 2.19 5.04 -1.29
CA GLN A 351 3.00 5.09 -2.50
C GLN A 351 2.48 6.15 -3.48
N THR A 352 1.19 6.10 -3.81
CA THR A 352 0.54 7.05 -4.72
C THR A 352 0.67 8.49 -4.23
N LEU A 353 0.38 8.75 -2.94
CA LEU A 353 0.53 10.09 -2.36
C LEU A 353 1.97 10.61 -2.43
N ARG A 354 2.96 9.73 -2.24
CA ARG A 354 4.38 10.12 -2.36
C ARG A 354 4.80 10.42 -3.79
N GLN A 355 4.33 9.65 -4.78
CA GLN A 355 4.53 9.93 -6.20
C GLN A 355 3.97 11.31 -6.56
N LEU A 356 2.83 11.68 -5.99
CA LEU A 356 2.23 13.01 -6.11
C LEU A 356 2.99 14.11 -5.31
N GLY A 357 4.07 13.78 -4.61
CA GLY A 357 4.84 14.72 -3.80
C GLY A 357 4.16 15.14 -2.49
N VAL A 358 3.12 14.44 -2.05
CA VAL A 358 2.39 14.72 -0.81
C VAL A 358 3.07 14.02 0.36
N PRO A 359 3.39 14.73 1.47
CA PRO A 359 3.93 14.10 2.67
C PRO A 359 2.91 13.16 3.30
N VAL A 360 3.37 11.99 3.76
CA VAL A 360 2.52 10.93 4.33
C VAL A 360 3.09 10.49 5.66
N VAL A 361 2.21 10.14 6.59
CA VAL A 361 2.51 9.43 7.84
C VAL A 361 1.65 8.18 7.90
N GLY A 362 2.27 7.02 8.07
CA GLY A 362 1.57 5.76 8.34
C GLY A 362 1.36 5.56 9.82
N VAL A 363 0.20 5.05 10.21
CA VAL A 363 -0.09 4.57 11.56
C VAL A 363 -0.46 3.10 11.45
N GLU A 364 0.22 2.25 12.23
CA GLU A 364 -0.01 0.81 12.24
C GLU A 364 -0.06 0.33 13.69
N ARG A 365 -1.04 -0.53 13.98
CA ARG A 365 -1.23 -1.09 15.32
C ARG A 365 -0.29 -2.26 15.58
N GLU A 366 -0.13 -3.11 14.58
CA GLU A 366 0.58 -4.37 14.70
C GLU A 366 2.08 -4.23 14.38
N PRO A 367 3.00 -4.43 15.36
CA PRO A 367 4.43 -4.28 15.14
C PRO A 367 5.03 -5.36 14.22
N THR A 368 4.33 -6.47 14.03
CA THR A 368 4.71 -7.59 13.16
C THR A 368 4.08 -7.54 11.77
N ALA A 369 3.30 -6.49 11.47
CA ALA A 369 2.62 -6.35 10.19
C ALA A 369 3.59 -6.51 9.00
N PRO A 370 3.25 -7.36 8.00
CA PRO A 370 4.18 -7.76 6.94
C PRO A 370 4.67 -6.57 6.10
N ASN A 371 3.82 -5.57 5.90
CA ASN A 371 4.13 -4.40 5.08
C ASN A 371 5.02 -3.35 5.76
N LEU A 372 5.30 -3.46 7.07
CA LEU A 372 6.16 -2.50 7.79
C LEU A 372 7.57 -2.43 7.23
N ARG A 373 8.17 -3.57 6.85
CA ARG A 373 9.51 -3.61 6.24
C ARG A 373 9.50 -2.85 4.92
N LEU A 374 8.49 -3.07 4.10
CA LEU A 374 8.35 -2.43 2.79
C LEU A 374 8.08 -0.92 2.94
N ALA A 375 7.21 -0.51 3.87
CA ALA A 375 7.00 0.90 4.18
C ALA A 375 8.31 1.59 4.62
N ARG A 376 9.12 0.92 5.44
CA ARG A 376 10.44 1.41 5.86
C ARG A 376 11.41 1.55 4.68
N SER A 377 11.52 0.53 3.81
CA SER A 377 12.40 0.59 2.63
C SER A 377 12.01 1.73 1.69
N MET A 378 10.73 2.02 1.57
CA MET A 378 10.20 3.16 0.81
C MET A 378 10.41 4.51 1.51
N GLY A 379 10.95 4.56 2.74
CA GLY A 379 11.14 5.80 3.49
C GLY A 379 9.84 6.46 3.95
N ILE A 380 8.77 5.68 4.17
CA ILE A 380 7.53 6.17 4.76
C ILE A 380 7.74 6.22 6.29
N PRO A 381 7.52 7.37 6.95
CA PRO A 381 7.51 7.44 8.40
C PRO A 381 6.30 6.68 8.93
N VAL A 382 6.52 5.74 9.86
CA VAL A 382 5.47 4.93 10.46
C VAL A 382 5.50 5.10 11.97
N VAL A 383 4.33 5.30 12.55
CA VAL A 383 4.12 5.32 14.00
C VAL A 383 3.35 4.07 14.39
N LEU A 384 3.90 3.30 15.33
CA LEU A 384 3.22 2.15 15.92
C LEU A 384 2.29 2.65 17.02
N ALA A 385 1.00 2.63 16.74
CA ALA A 385 -0.04 3.09 17.66
C ALA A 385 -1.42 2.64 17.19
N HIS A 386 -2.39 2.75 18.08
CA HIS A 386 -3.80 2.61 17.75
C HIS A 386 -4.30 3.87 17.03
N GLY A 387 -4.95 3.69 15.88
CA GLY A 387 -5.42 4.80 15.05
C GLY A 387 -6.59 5.59 15.65
N GLU A 388 -7.35 4.99 16.57
CA GLU A 388 -8.44 5.60 17.33
C GLU A 388 -7.96 6.40 18.55
N ASP A 389 -6.65 6.37 18.88
CA ASP A 389 -6.11 7.14 20.00
C ASP A 389 -6.02 8.63 19.64
N ARG A 390 -6.85 9.44 20.30
CA ARG A 390 -6.93 10.89 20.10
C ARG A 390 -5.62 11.60 20.40
N GLU A 391 -4.87 11.14 21.41
CA GLU A 391 -3.58 11.74 21.75
C GLU A 391 -2.55 11.49 20.65
N VAL A 392 -2.55 10.30 20.09
CA VAL A 392 -1.69 9.95 18.94
C VAL A 392 -2.02 10.85 17.76
N LEU A 393 -3.30 10.95 17.40
CA LEU A 393 -3.76 11.80 16.28
C LEU A 393 -3.41 13.28 16.51
N ALA A 394 -3.58 13.79 17.71
CA ALA A 394 -3.20 15.16 18.08
C ALA A 394 -1.68 15.37 17.98
N ARG A 395 -0.87 14.43 18.48
CA ARG A 395 0.61 14.45 18.37
C ARG A 395 1.09 14.38 16.94
N LEU A 396 0.41 13.65 16.07
CA LEU A 396 0.68 13.61 14.63
C LEU A 396 0.29 14.92 13.91
N GLY A 397 -0.38 15.83 14.59
CA GLY A 397 -0.76 17.14 14.06
C GLY A 397 -1.97 17.06 13.14
N LEU A 398 -2.97 16.25 13.48
CA LEU A 398 -4.19 16.04 12.68
C LEU A 398 -4.86 17.35 12.27
N GLY A 399 -4.99 18.34 13.16
CA GLY A 399 -5.58 19.66 12.83
C GLY A 399 -4.79 20.48 11.80
N ARG A 400 -3.59 20.05 11.42
CA ARG A 400 -2.76 20.65 10.36
C ARG A 400 -2.52 19.69 9.21
N ALA A 401 -3.05 18.48 9.29
CA ALA A 401 -3.04 17.52 8.21
C ALA A 401 -3.97 17.96 7.07
N ARG A 402 -3.81 17.39 5.91
CA ARG A 402 -4.64 17.61 4.74
C ARG A 402 -5.88 16.73 4.79
N ALA A 403 -5.68 15.49 5.17
CA ALA A 403 -6.71 14.48 5.35
C ALA A 403 -6.21 13.36 6.26
N LEU A 404 -7.15 12.59 6.77
CA LEU A 404 -6.92 11.29 7.38
C LEU A 404 -7.57 10.23 6.51
N ALA A 405 -6.85 9.15 6.19
CA ALA A 405 -7.36 7.98 5.50
C ALA A 405 -7.35 6.78 6.44
N ALA A 406 -8.53 6.26 6.81
CA ALA A 406 -8.68 5.03 7.56
C ALA A 406 -8.98 3.89 6.58
N VAL A 407 -7.98 3.03 6.35
CA VAL A 407 -7.94 2.03 5.29
C VAL A 407 -7.53 0.65 5.79
N GLY A 408 -7.73 0.40 7.07
CA GLY A 408 -7.58 -0.91 7.70
C GLY A 408 -8.49 -1.97 7.07
N SER A 409 -8.24 -3.23 7.39
CA SER A 409 -9.04 -4.37 6.87
C SER A 409 -10.44 -4.38 7.47
N HIS A 410 -10.56 -4.05 8.74
CA HIS A 410 -11.85 -4.06 9.46
C HIS A 410 -12.54 -2.71 9.37
N GLU A 411 -13.78 -2.72 8.89
CA GLU A 411 -14.55 -1.52 8.65
C GLU A 411 -14.93 -0.79 9.95
N LEU A 412 -15.27 -1.53 11.00
CA LEU A 412 -15.57 -0.95 12.33
C LEU A 412 -14.37 -0.20 12.91
N ASP A 413 -13.15 -0.72 12.74
CA ASP A 413 -11.92 -0.01 13.15
C ASP A 413 -11.77 1.31 12.37
N ASN A 414 -12.07 1.30 11.07
CA ASN A 414 -12.02 2.51 10.24
C ASN A 414 -13.03 3.56 10.71
N ILE A 415 -14.24 3.14 11.11
CA ILE A 415 -15.27 4.02 11.68
C ILE A 415 -14.81 4.59 13.04
N ALA A 416 -14.24 3.76 13.91
CA ALA A 416 -13.72 4.21 15.21
C ALA A 416 -12.63 5.28 15.03
N VAL A 417 -11.73 5.08 14.06
CA VAL A 417 -10.70 6.06 13.70
C VAL A 417 -11.32 7.36 13.21
N ALA A 418 -12.38 7.30 12.39
CA ALA A 418 -13.08 8.49 11.89
C ALA A 418 -13.72 9.30 13.02
N VAL A 419 -14.41 8.63 13.95
CA VAL A 419 -15.02 9.26 15.13
C VAL A 419 -13.94 9.92 16.01
N ALA A 420 -12.84 9.22 16.26
CA ALA A 420 -11.73 9.79 17.02
C ALA A 420 -11.11 11.01 16.32
N ALA A 421 -10.97 10.96 14.99
CA ALA A 421 -10.43 12.06 14.19
C ALA A 421 -11.29 13.32 14.26
N HIS A 422 -12.61 13.19 14.12
CA HIS A 422 -13.55 14.32 14.27
C HIS A 422 -13.56 14.87 15.71
N GLY A 423 -13.33 14.01 16.72
CA GLY A 423 -13.18 14.45 18.11
C GLY A 423 -11.93 15.30 18.37
N VAL A 424 -10.89 15.17 17.53
CA VAL A 424 -9.65 15.97 17.61
C VAL A 424 -9.68 17.19 16.70
N ALA A 425 -10.22 17.03 15.50
CA ALA A 425 -10.29 18.06 14.46
C ALA A 425 -11.61 17.91 13.68
N PRO A 426 -12.68 18.62 14.09
CA PRO A 426 -14.01 18.46 13.49
C PRO A 426 -14.07 18.67 11.98
N ASP A 427 -13.24 19.59 11.46
CA ASP A 427 -13.23 19.95 10.03
C ASP A 427 -12.26 19.12 9.19
N ILE A 428 -11.62 18.09 9.78
CA ILE A 428 -10.68 17.26 9.03
C ILE A 428 -11.40 16.42 7.97
N ARG A 429 -10.82 16.37 6.79
CA ARG A 429 -11.30 15.46 5.76
C ARG A 429 -10.91 14.03 6.12
N VAL A 430 -11.91 13.17 6.28
CA VAL A 430 -11.74 11.74 6.52
C VAL A 430 -12.11 10.97 5.27
N VAL A 431 -11.25 10.03 4.88
CA VAL A 431 -11.44 9.10 3.77
C VAL A 431 -11.46 7.69 4.32
N LEU A 432 -12.50 6.92 4.02
CA LEU A 432 -12.74 5.59 4.56
C LEU A 432 -12.71 4.53 3.47
N ARG A 433 -12.02 3.44 3.74
CA ARG A 433 -12.18 2.20 2.99
C ARG A 433 -13.34 1.40 3.58
N ALA A 434 -14.19 0.89 2.70
CA ALA A 434 -15.25 -0.05 3.01
C ALA A 434 -15.15 -1.30 2.12
N GLY A 435 -15.99 -2.31 2.38
CA GLY A 435 -16.15 -3.45 1.48
C GLY A 435 -16.25 -4.83 2.11
N GLU A 436 -16.36 -4.96 3.43
CA GLU A 436 -16.44 -6.30 4.07
C GLU A 436 -17.86 -6.66 4.53
N ASP A 437 -18.68 -5.71 5.01
CA ASP A 437 -19.98 -6.00 5.59
C ASP A 437 -21.13 -5.17 5.01
N GLU A 438 -22.21 -5.84 4.55
CA GLU A 438 -23.45 -5.21 4.09
C GLU A 438 -24.20 -4.50 5.23
N ALA A 439 -24.08 -5.00 6.46
CA ALA A 439 -24.76 -4.46 7.65
C ALA A 439 -24.33 -3.01 8.01
N ILE A 440 -23.18 -2.57 7.51
CA ILE A 440 -22.64 -1.23 7.81
C ILE A 440 -23.10 -0.19 6.81
N ALA A 441 -23.69 -0.58 5.68
CA ALA A 441 -24.25 0.36 4.70
C ALA A 441 -25.32 1.27 5.32
N GLU A 442 -26.17 0.74 6.20
CA GLU A 442 -27.17 1.52 6.94
C GLU A 442 -26.52 2.51 7.93
N THR A 443 -25.45 2.09 8.63
CA THR A 443 -24.73 2.96 9.58
C THR A 443 -24.05 4.14 8.87
N ARG A 444 -23.57 3.95 7.64
CA ARG A 444 -22.96 5.02 6.83
C ARG A 444 -23.94 6.11 6.45
N SER A 445 -25.20 5.76 6.21
CA SER A 445 -26.25 6.72 5.87
C SER A 445 -26.66 7.60 7.04
N LEU A 446 -26.46 7.12 8.28
CA LEU A 446 -26.86 7.80 9.50
C LEU A 446 -25.81 8.80 10.03
N LEU A 447 -24.53 8.59 9.70
CA LEU A 447 -23.42 9.42 10.21
C LEU A 447 -22.50 9.87 9.07
N PRO A 448 -22.42 11.17 8.75
CA PRO A 448 -21.51 11.70 7.73
C PRO A 448 -20.05 11.72 8.23
N LEU A 449 -19.49 10.53 8.52
CA LEU A 449 -18.16 10.37 9.12
C LEU A 449 -17.00 10.62 8.13
N GLY A 450 -17.30 10.69 6.82
CA GLY A 450 -16.27 10.91 5.80
C GLY A 450 -16.63 10.37 4.42
N LEU A 451 -15.65 10.45 3.50
CA LEU A 451 -15.80 9.99 2.13
C LEU A 451 -15.46 8.50 2.04
N THR A 452 -16.48 7.68 1.90
CA THR A 452 -16.31 6.21 1.87
C THR A 452 -16.18 5.69 0.44
N ARG A 453 -15.28 4.70 0.22
CA ARG A 453 -15.15 3.98 -1.05
C ARG A 453 -15.08 2.48 -0.80
N ASP A 454 -15.86 1.74 -1.59
CA ASP A 454 -15.99 0.30 -1.49
C ASP A 454 -15.00 -0.41 -2.44
N ILE A 455 -14.01 -1.10 -1.86
CA ILE A 455 -12.96 -1.78 -2.62
C ILE A 455 -13.50 -2.97 -3.42
N ASN A 456 -14.47 -3.72 -2.87
CA ASN A 456 -15.00 -4.91 -3.54
C ASN A 456 -15.93 -4.51 -4.69
N ARG A 457 -16.74 -3.44 -4.52
CA ARG A 457 -17.56 -2.90 -5.59
C ARG A 457 -16.70 -2.43 -6.77
N THR A 458 -15.70 -1.60 -6.50
CA THR A 458 -14.79 -1.05 -7.51
C THR A 458 -14.02 -2.16 -8.23
N SER A 459 -13.53 -3.15 -7.47
CA SER A 459 -12.81 -4.28 -8.07
C SER A 459 -13.73 -5.18 -8.88
N ALA A 460 -14.97 -5.41 -8.44
CA ALA A 460 -15.95 -6.19 -9.19
C ALA A 460 -16.29 -5.53 -10.52
N ALA A 461 -16.51 -4.22 -10.55
CA ALA A 461 -16.73 -3.48 -11.79
C ALA A 461 -15.60 -3.67 -12.79
N PHE A 462 -14.35 -3.58 -12.33
CA PHE A 462 -13.18 -3.77 -13.18
C PHE A 462 -13.03 -5.21 -13.67
N VAL A 463 -13.18 -6.21 -12.80
CA VAL A 463 -13.09 -7.63 -13.13
C VAL A 463 -14.18 -8.03 -14.13
N THR A 464 -15.43 -7.63 -13.87
CA THR A 464 -16.57 -7.94 -14.76
C THR A 464 -16.36 -7.31 -16.13
N ALA A 465 -15.94 -6.04 -16.19
CA ALA A 465 -15.63 -5.37 -17.43
C ALA A 465 -14.51 -6.06 -18.24
N HIS A 466 -13.49 -6.62 -17.54
CA HIS A 466 -12.45 -7.40 -18.19
C HIS A 466 -12.93 -8.74 -18.72
N LEU A 467 -13.78 -9.45 -17.99
CA LEU A 467 -14.31 -10.74 -18.40
C LEU A 467 -15.28 -10.61 -19.60
N THR A 468 -16.11 -9.55 -19.60
CA THR A 468 -17.12 -9.31 -20.65
C THR A 468 -16.57 -8.58 -21.87
N ALA A 469 -15.32 -8.11 -21.86
CA ALA A 469 -14.70 -7.48 -23.02
C ALA A 469 -14.51 -8.49 -24.17
N GLU A 470 -15.11 -8.24 -25.33
CA GLU A 470 -15.10 -9.14 -26.49
C GLU A 470 -13.69 -9.36 -27.09
N ARG A 471 -12.81 -8.36 -26.99
CA ARG A 471 -11.44 -8.41 -27.49
C ARG A 471 -10.45 -7.88 -26.45
N ALA A 472 -9.22 -8.37 -26.47
CA ALA A 472 -8.18 -7.88 -25.57
C ALA A 472 -7.95 -6.36 -25.68
N GLY A 473 -8.16 -5.75 -26.85
CA GLY A 473 -8.07 -4.31 -27.07
C GLY A 473 -9.25 -3.49 -26.53
N ALA A 474 -10.36 -4.13 -26.17
CA ALA A 474 -11.54 -3.50 -25.57
C ALA A 474 -11.52 -3.60 -24.03
N ALA A 475 -10.52 -4.26 -23.45
CA ALA A 475 -10.43 -4.42 -22.02
C ALA A 475 -10.22 -3.09 -21.29
N PRO A 476 -10.82 -2.91 -20.08
CA PRO A 476 -10.70 -1.68 -19.32
C PRO A 476 -9.27 -1.39 -18.91
N ARG A 477 -8.89 -0.12 -18.95
CA ARG A 477 -7.56 0.34 -18.53
C ARG A 477 -7.50 0.67 -17.05
N ARG A 478 -8.58 1.26 -16.53
CA ARG A 478 -8.67 1.77 -15.15
C ARG A 478 -10.11 1.74 -14.65
N VAL A 479 -10.24 1.91 -13.35
CA VAL A 479 -11.52 2.16 -12.70
C VAL A 479 -11.38 3.34 -11.74
N VAL A 480 -12.41 4.17 -11.65
CA VAL A 480 -12.50 5.28 -10.71
C VAL A 480 -13.72 5.05 -9.84
N ALA A 481 -13.51 4.93 -8.54
CA ALA A 481 -14.59 4.71 -7.59
C ALA A 481 -15.37 6.01 -7.36
N GLY A 482 -16.61 6.05 -7.74
CA GLY A 482 -17.54 7.14 -7.41
C GLY A 482 -18.18 6.97 -6.02
N ALA A 483 -19.01 7.91 -5.61
CA ALA A 483 -19.82 7.77 -4.39
C ALA A 483 -20.89 6.70 -4.59
N ASP A 484 -21.67 6.87 -5.63
CA ASP A 484 -22.86 6.05 -5.91
C ASP A 484 -22.61 5.04 -7.03
N CYS A 485 -21.75 5.34 -7.99
CA CYS A 485 -21.37 4.43 -9.07
C CYS A 485 -19.88 4.48 -9.35
N ASP A 486 -19.35 3.39 -9.91
CA ASP A 486 -17.97 3.30 -10.36
C ASP A 486 -17.90 3.62 -11.87
N HIS A 487 -16.77 4.13 -12.31
CA HIS A 487 -16.55 4.48 -13.72
C HIS A 487 -15.37 3.67 -14.24
N VAL A 488 -15.58 3.00 -15.35
CA VAL A 488 -14.57 2.15 -16.00
C VAL A 488 -14.05 2.86 -17.25
N ASP A 489 -12.73 2.96 -17.38
CA ASP A 489 -12.07 3.55 -18.56
C ASP A 489 -11.99 2.51 -19.68
N LEU A 490 -12.87 2.65 -20.67
CA LEU A 490 -12.93 1.78 -21.83
C LEU A 490 -12.18 2.42 -23.02
N PRO A 491 -11.35 1.65 -23.74
CA PRO A 491 -10.65 2.13 -24.93
C PRO A 491 -11.59 2.75 -25.96
N GLY A 492 -11.29 3.98 -26.37
CA GLY A 492 -12.11 4.73 -27.35
C GLY A 492 -13.39 5.38 -26.81
N ARG A 493 -13.77 5.11 -25.57
CA ARG A 493 -14.97 5.70 -24.90
C ARG A 493 -14.64 6.53 -23.67
N GLY A 494 -13.44 6.37 -23.10
CA GLY A 494 -13.05 7.01 -21.85
C GLY A 494 -13.76 6.44 -20.62
N LEU A 495 -13.92 7.25 -19.59
CA LEU A 495 -14.56 6.86 -18.34
C LEU A 495 -16.09 6.81 -18.49
N VAL A 496 -16.66 5.62 -18.44
CA VAL A 496 -18.09 5.34 -18.56
C VAL A 496 -18.60 4.80 -17.22
N GLY A 497 -19.77 5.26 -16.77
CA GLY A 497 -20.43 4.72 -15.58
C GLY A 497 -20.70 3.23 -15.74
N TRP A 498 -20.22 2.43 -14.76
CA TRP A 498 -20.47 0.99 -14.75
C TRP A 498 -21.84 0.73 -14.12
N PRO A 499 -22.69 -0.10 -14.72
CA PRO A 499 -24.00 -0.39 -14.16
C PRO A 499 -23.86 -0.99 -12.75
N VAL A 500 -24.52 -0.32 -11.79
CA VAL A 500 -24.70 -0.82 -10.42
C VAL A 500 -25.98 -1.66 -10.41
N PRO A 501 -26.08 -2.73 -9.58
CA PRO A 501 -27.33 -3.48 -9.39
C PRO A 501 -28.52 -2.57 -9.17
N ALA A 502 -29.67 -2.94 -9.75
CA ALA A 502 -30.89 -2.14 -9.75
C ALA A 502 -31.30 -1.68 -8.35
N GLY A 503 -31.11 -0.41 -8.04
CA GLY A 503 -31.40 0.24 -6.76
C GLY A 503 -30.92 1.68 -6.70
N ASP A 504 -29.76 1.96 -7.31
CA ASP A 504 -29.12 3.27 -7.19
C ASP A 504 -28.95 3.93 -8.56
N ASP A 505 -29.82 4.91 -8.86
CA ASP A 505 -29.66 5.79 -10.03
C ASP A 505 -28.38 6.63 -9.85
N CYS A 506 -27.37 6.39 -10.69
CA CYS A 506 -26.22 7.28 -10.78
C CYS A 506 -26.69 8.65 -11.29
N GLY A 507 -26.86 9.63 -10.42
CA GLY A 507 -27.30 10.98 -10.74
C GLY A 507 -26.40 11.77 -11.73
N HIS A 508 -25.38 11.12 -12.30
CA HIS A 508 -24.47 11.68 -13.31
C HIS A 508 -24.78 11.23 -14.74
N VAL A 509 -25.87 10.44 -14.97
CA VAL A 509 -26.32 10.02 -16.30
C VAL A 509 -27.75 10.49 -16.52
N SER A 510 -27.96 11.77 -16.49
CA SER A 510 -29.17 12.37 -17.03
C SER A 510 -29.00 12.67 -18.53
N GLY A 511 -28.82 11.61 -19.31
CA GLY A 511 -28.85 11.62 -20.76
C GLY A 511 -29.51 10.32 -21.23
N GLY A 512 -30.80 10.33 -21.50
CA GLY A 512 -31.67 9.18 -21.80
C GLY A 512 -31.34 8.40 -23.08
N GLY A 513 -30.04 8.16 -23.37
CA GLY A 513 -29.61 7.41 -24.54
C GLY A 513 -28.45 6.42 -24.27
N GLU A 514 -27.83 6.47 -23.08
CA GLU A 514 -26.55 5.75 -22.85
C GLU A 514 -26.72 4.38 -22.14
N ARG A 515 -27.86 4.07 -21.54
CA ARG A 515 -28.14 2.74 -20.96
C ARG A 515 -28.19 1.66 -22.04
N ASP A 516 -28.72 1.97 -23.22
CA ASP A 516 -28.76 1.05 -24.36
C ASP A 516 -27.37 0.88 -25.02
N THR A 517 -26.47 1.87 -24.89
CA THR A 517 -25.14 1.82 -25.50
C THR A 517 -24.16 0.95 -24.74
N VAL A 518 -24.25 0.81 -23.41
CA VAL A 518 -23.39 -0.12 -22.64
C VAL A 518 -23.82 -1.57 -22.90
N ARG A 519 -25.14 -1.83 -22.97
CA ARG A 519 -25.66 -3.14 -23.36
C ARG A 519 -25.36 -3.47 -24.84
N SER A 520 -25.47 -2.49 -25.74
CA SER A 520 -25.14 -2.63 -27.16
C SER A 520 -23.63 -2.73 -27.40
N ALA A 521 -22.79 -2.16 -26.53
CA ALA A 521 -21.33 -2.21 -26.63
C ALA A 521 -20.74 -3.53 -26.15
N LEU A 522 -21.45 -4.26 -25.30
CA LEU A 522 -21.08 -5.58 -24.81
C LEU A 522 -21.69 -6.70 -25.67
N GLY A 523 -22.72 -6.39 -26.51
CA GLY A 523 -23.45 -7.38 -27.29
C GLY A 523 -23.52 -7.14 -28.80
N ALA A 524 -22.84 -6.12 -29.36
CA ALA A 524 -22.85 -5.85 -30.81
C ALA A 524 -21.41 -5.58 -31.30
N GLY A 525 -20.75 -6.63 -31.76
CA GLY A 525 -19.49 -6.59 -32.47
C GLY A 525 -19.24 -7.89 -33.18
#